data_8bcdc6c447fd93659cb2f03149f92263
#
_entry.id   8bcdc6c447fd93659cb2f03149f92263
#
_cell.length_a   1.000
_cell.length_b   1.000
_cell.length_c   1.000
_cell.angle_alpha   90.00
_cell.angle_beta   90.00
_cell.angle_gamma   90.00
#
_symmetry.space_group_name_H-M   'P 1'
#
loop_
_entity.id
_entity.type
_entity.pdbx_description
1 polymer ?
#
loop_
_entity_poly.entity_id
_entity_poly.type
_entity_poly.pdbx_seq_one_letter_code
_entity_poly.pdbx_strand_id
1 'polypeptide(L)'
;MNPSNNHSSQRKPAVAGKFYPENSVELENQIACHLGDLSKNKRKAIGVVSPHAGFIYSGDVAGAVYSRIEIPETIILLGPNHTGRGENISVMTKGTWSMPMGDIDIDEELANLLCKETPIAKPNLTAHQVEHSLETQLPFLQYLKKNFSIVPICLKKIDYSLCKKLSEGIVKALEQTEKSVLIIASSDMTHFEPHKVAKEKDKKAIVKIENRDALGLYETVQQEQISMCGVNPVTV
;
A
#
# COMPACT_ATOMS: atom_id res chain seq x y z
N MET A 1 -33.40 21.18 16.45
CA MET A 1 -32.82 19.94 15.92
C MET A 1 -31.79 20.36 14.90
N ASN A 2 -30.51 20.37 15.26
CA ASN A 2 -29.42 20.65 14.33
C ASN A 2 -29.21 19.42 13.47
N PRO A 3 -29.13 19.53 12.13
CA PRO A 3 -28.68 18.41 11.30
C PRO A 3 -27.22 18.15 11.63
N SER A 4 -26.92 16.97 12.16
CA SER A 4 -25.58 16.48 12.36
C SER A 4 -24.86 16.54 11.00
N ASN A 5 -23.90 17.43 10.86
CA ASN A 5 -22.93 17.43 9.76
C ASN A 5 -22.12 16.14 9.82
N ASN A 6 -22.62 15.08 9.21
CA ASN A 6 -21.83 13.91 8.86
C ASN A 6 -20.88 14.30 7.71
N HIS A 7 -19.84 15.07 8.01
CA HIS A 7 -18.72 15.18 7.10
C HIS A 7 -17.99 13.83 7.15
N SER A 8 -18.32 12.94 6.22
CA SER A 8 -17.48 11.78 5.94
C SER A 8 -16.06 12.29 5.71
N SER A 9 -15.08 11.72 6.42
CA SER A 9 -13.68 12.12 6.33
C SER A 9 -13.18 11.84 4.92
N GLN A 10 -13.13 12.86 4.05
CA GLN A 10 -12.63 12.72 2.68
C GLN A 10 -11.15 13.07 2.63
N ARG A 11 -10.32 12.15 2.15
CA ARG A 11 -8.90 12.35 1.89
C ARG A 11 -8.71 12.74 0.43
N LYS A 12 -8.15 13.94 0.19
CA LYS A 12 -7.86 14.45 -1.15
C LYS A 12 -6.53 13.92 -1.68
N PRO A 13 -6.32 13.84 -3.03
CA PRO A 13 -5.04 13.45 -3.59
C PRO A 13 -3.90 14.35 -3.09
N ALA A 14 -2.78 13.76 -2.68
CA ALA A 14 -1.61 14.48 -2.19
C ALA A 14 -0.57 14.71 -3.28
N VAL A 15 -0.51 13.80 -4.28
CA VAL A 15 0.56 13.80 -5.29
C VAL A 15 0.03 13.73 -6.74
N ALA A 16 -1.27 13.91 -6.96
CA ALA A 16 -1.83 14.13 -8.29
C ALA A 16 -1.19 15.39 -8.95
N GLY A 17 -0.87 15.31 -10.24
CA GLY A 17 -0.12 16.35 -10.96
C GLY A 17 1.39 16.36 -10.67
N LYS A 18 1.88 15.48 -9.78
CA LYS A 18 3.31 15.37 -9.44
C LYS A 18 3.86 13.96 -9.65
N PHE A 19 3.21 12.95 -9.10
CA PHE A 19 3.64 11.55 -9.23
C PHE A 19 2.89 10.82 -10.34
N TYR A 20 1.70 11.28 -10.65
CA TYR A 20 0.84 10.79 -11.73
C TYR A 20 -0.05 11.96 -12.21
N PRO A 21 -0.62 11.90 -13.44
CA PRO A 21 -1.50 12.95 -13.97
C PRO A 21 -2.72 13.20 -13.08
N GLU A 22 -3.08 14.48 -12.90
CA GLU A 22 -4.32 14.86 -12.20
C GLU A 22 -5.57 14.76 -13.11
N ASN A 23 -5.37 14.81 -14.42
CA ASN A 23 -6.43 14.59 -15.39
C ASN A 23 -6.72 13.09 -15.52
N SER A 24 -7.99 12.70 -15.35
CA SER A 24 -8.38 11.28 -15.34
C SER A 24 -8.10 10.55 -16.66
N VAL A 25 -8.30 11.21 -17.81
CA VAL A 25 -8.07 10.60 -19.13
C VAL A 25 -6.58 10.39 -19.39
N GLU A 26 -5.75 11.39 -19.05
CA GLU A 26 -4.30 11.26 -19.15
C GLU A 26 -3.77 10.16 -18.23
N LEU A 27 -4.31 10.07 -17.02
CA LEU A 27 -3.96 9.05 -16.05
C LEU A 27 -4.34 7.65 -16.54
N GLU A 28 -5.55 7.46 -17.06
CA GLU A 28 -5.99 6.18 -17.65
C GLU A 28 -5.07 5.75 -18.80
N ASN A 29 -4.71 6.66 -19.68
CA ASN A 29 -3.80 6.39 -20.80
C ASN A 29 -2.39 6.00 -20.31
N GLN A 30 -1.87 6.72 -19.31
CA GLN A 30 -0.56 6.40 -18.74
C GLN A 30 -0.55 5.02 -18.05
N ILE A 31 -1.60 4.70 -17.28
CA ILE A 31 -1.73 3.39 -16.63
C ILE A 31 -1.82 2.28 -17.66
N ALA A 32 -2.62 2.47 -18.74
CA ALA A 32 -2.72 1.49 -19.82
C ALA A 32 -1.35 1.18 -20.43
N CYS A 33 -0.51 2.20 -20.65
CA CYS A 33 0.86 2.02 -21.14
C CYS A 33 1.71 1.19 -20.15
N HIS A 34 1.66 1.49 -18.85
CA HIS A 34 2.43 0.78 -17.83
C HIS A 34 1.96 -0.67 -17.60
N LEU A 35 0.65 -0.92 -17.73
CA LEU A 35 0.10 -2.28 -17.62
C LEU A 35 0.50 -3.16 -18.81
N GLY A 36 0.69 -2.54 -19.99
CA GLY A 36 0.93 -3.28 -21.23
C GLY A 36 -0.16 -4.30 -21.51
N ASP A 37 0.23 -5.45 -22.05
CA ASP A 37 -0.71 -6.55 -22.28
C ASP A 37 -1.14 -7.19 -20.97
N LEU A 38 -2.43 -7.10 -20.67
CA LEU A 38 -3.00 -7.76 -19.49
C LEU A 38 -2.89 -9.28 -19.65
N SER A 39 -2.38 -9.93 -18.62
CA SER A 39 -2.33 -11.40 -18.59
C SER A 39 -3.73 -11.99 -18.74
N LYS A 40 -3.87 -12.95 -19.68
CA LYS A 40 -5.11 -13.72 -19.84
C LYS A 40 -5.37 -14.66 -18.65
N ASN A 41 -4.30 -15.07 -17.96
CA ASN A 41 -4.34 -15.96 -16.81
C ASN A 41 -3.87 -15.18 -15.57
N LYS A 42 -4.74 -14.34 -15.02
CA LYS A 42 -4.46 -13.65 -13.77
C LYS A 42 -4.41 -14.64 -12.60
N ARG A 43 -3.53 -14.35 -11.64
CA ARG A 43 -3.36 -15.20 -10.45
C ARG A 43 -4.09 -14.58 -9.26
N LYS A 44 -4.72 -15.41 -8.45
CA LYS A 44 -5.12 -15.00 -7.11
C LYS A 44 -3.86 -14.86 -6.26
N ALA A 45 -3.67 -13.68 -5.69
CA ALA A 45 -2.57 -13.39 -4.78
C ALA A 45 -3.12 -13.09 -3.39
N ILE A 46 -2.44 -13.55 -2.35
CA ILE A 46 -2.71 -13.16 -0.96
C ILE A 46 -2.07 -11.80 -0.69
N GLY A 47 -0.84 -11.60 -1.18
CA GLY A 47 -0.13 -10.36 -1.04
C GLY A 47 0.82 -10.10 -2.21
N VAL A 48 1.12 -8.82 -2.44
CA VAL A 48 2.10 -8.37 -3.43
C VAL A 48 2.92 -7.21 -2.86
N VAL A 49 4.12 -7.04 -3.41
CA VAL A 49 4.96 -5.86 -3.18
C VAL A 49 4.93 -5.00 -4.45
N SER A 50 4.67 -3.70 -4.31
CA SER A 50 4.59 -2.76 -5.42
C SER A 50 5.30 -1.46 -5.07
N PRO A 51 6.07 -0.84 -5.99
CA PRO A 51 6.75 0.43 -5.76
C PRO A 51 5.76 1.61 -5.72
N HIS A 52 6.24 2.77 -5.19
CA HIS A 52 5.43 3.98 -5.03
C HIS A 52 6.13 5.28 -5.44
N ALA A 53 7.23 5.21 -6.18
CA ALA A 53 7.80 6.38 -6.83
C ALA A 53 6.82 6.97 -7.87
N GLY A 54 7.12 8.17 -8.39
CA GLY A 54 6.33 8.73 -9.48
C GLY A 54 6.28 7.77 -10.68
N PHE A 55 5.14 7.72 -11.38
CA PHE A 55 4.87 6.71 -12.43
C PHE A 55 5.92 6.69 -13.55
N ILE A 56 6.52 7.84 -13.86
CA ILE A 56 7.64 7.92 -14.81
C ILE A 56 8.84 7.05 -14.42
N TYR A 57 8.99 6.72 -13.12
CA TYR A 57 10.11 5.93 -12.60
C TYR A 57 9.72 4.49 -12.29
N SER A 58 8.58 4.28 -11.67
CA SER A 58 8.18 2.96 -11.14
C SER A 58 6.93 2.39 -11.78
N GLY A 59 6.26 3.14 -12.66
CA GLY A 59 4.99 2.73 -13.26
C GLY A 59 5.05 1.39 -13.99
N ASP A 60 6.13 1.11 -14.73
CA ASP A 60 6.30 -0.16 -15.44
C ASP A 60 6.42 -1.35 -14.49
N VAL A 61 7.10 -1.17 -13.36
CA VAL A 61 7.22 -2.22 -12.33
C VAL A 61 5.89 -2.45 -11.64
N ALA A 62 5.19 -1.38 -11.24
CA ALA A 62 3.85 -1.49 -10.65
C ALA A 62 2.87 -2.12 -11.66
N GLY A 63 2.87 -1.68 -12.92
CA GLY A 63 2.08 -2.26 -13.99
C GLY A 63 2.36 -3.74 -14.22
N ALA A 64 3.62 -4.15 -14.17
CA ALA A 64 4.00 -5.56 -14.27
C ALA A 64 3.47 -6.42 -13.12
N VAL A 65 3.31 -5.86 -11.92
CA VAL A 65 2.68 -6.55 -10.79
C VAL A 65 1.16 -6.66 -11.03
N TYR A 66 0.49 -5.53 -11.24
CA TYR A 66 -0.96 -5.47 -11.30
C TYR A 66 -1.57 -6.15 -12.53
N SER A 67 -0.87 -6.16 -13.68
CA SER A 67 -1.35 -6.84 -14.89
C SER A 67 -1.50 -8.36 -14.75
N ARG A 68 -0.88 -8.97 -13.73
CA ARG A 68 -0.81 -10.43 -13.52
C ARG A 68 -1.70 -10.98 -12.44
N ILE A 69 -2.36 -10.12 -11.66
CA ILE A 69 -3.14 -10.53 -10.49
C ILE A 69 -4.62 -10.19 -10.62
N GLU A 70 -5.45 -10.96 -9.95
CA GLU A 70 -6.86 -10.63 -9.74
C GLU A 70 -6.98 -9.60 -8.64
N ILE A 71 -7.81 -8.58 -8.86
CA ILE A 71 -8.10 -7.55 -7.84
C ILE A 71 -9.43 -7.91 -7.16
N PRO A 72 -9.43 -8.24 -5.87
CA PRO A 72 -10.64 -8.55 -5.11
C PRO A 72 -11.43 -7.28 -4.75
N GLU A 73 -12.50 -7.42 -3.97
CA GLU A 73 -13.35 -6.29 -3.55
C GLU A 73 -12.78 -5.52 -2.35
N THR A 74 -11.89 -6.14 -1.60
CA THR A 74 -11.27 -5.50 -0.43
C THR A 74 -9.74 -5.58 -0.52
N ILE A 75 -9.07 -4.47 -0.23
CA ILE A 75 -7.62 -4.36 -0.33
C ILE A 75 -7.05 -3.75 0.96
N ILE A 76 -6.14 -4.45 1.62
CA ILE A 76 -5.33 -3.86 2.70
C ILE A 76 -4.07 -3.26 2.07
N LEU A 77 -3.86 -1.97 2.28
CA LEU A 77 -2.70 -1.24 1.81
C LEU A 77 -1.76 -0.96 2.98
N LEU A 78 -0.56 -1.51 2.94
CA LEU A 78 0.51 -1.25 3.90
C LEU A 78 1.57 -0.37 3.24
N GLY A 79 1.93 0.75 3.84
CA GLY A 79 2.97 1.61 3.30
C GLY A 79 3.77 2.36 4.37
N PRO A 80 5.00 2.80 4.03
CA PRO A 80 5.80 3.61 4.92
C PRO A 80 5.16 4.99 5.13
N ASN A 81 5.33 5.53 6.32
CA ASN A 81 4.94 6.89 6.66
C ASN A 81 6.13 7.83 6.49
N HIS A 82 6.25 8.47 5.34
CA HIS A 82 7.32 9.43 5.05
C HIS A 82 7.15 10.76 5.76
N THR A 83 5.94 11.08 6.18
CA THR A 83 5.60 12.38 6.77
C THR A 83 5.89 12.47 8.26
N GLY A 84 6.01 11.33 8.92
CA GLY A 84 6.16 11.23 10.37
C GLY A 84 4.90 11.62 11.17
N ARG A 85 3.78 11.96 10.50
CA ARG A 85 2.52 12.34 11.14
C ARG A 85 1.78 11.13 11.70
N GLY A 86 0.92 11.37 12.69
CA GLY A 86 0.08 10.33 13.29
C GLY A 86 0.84 9.35 14.20
N GLU A 87 0.27 8.17 14.37
CA GLU A 87 0.76 7.11 15.24
C GLU A 87 1.86 6.26 14.56
N ASN A 88 2.49 5.37 15.31
CA ASN A 88 3.48 4.44 14.75
C ASN A 88 2.86 3.50 13.71
N ILE A 89 1.62 3.06 13.97
CA ILE A 89 0.80 2.26 13.07
C ILE A 89 -0.56 2.97 12.99
N SER A 90 -0.79 3.68 11.89
CA SER A 90 -1.96 4.51 11.66
C SER A 90 -2.90 3.83 10.66
N VAL A 91 -4.16 3.64 11.03
CA VAL A 91 -5.22 3.08 10.17
C VAL A 91 -6.25 4.16 9.90
N MET A 92 -6.62 4.39 8.65
CA MET A 92 -7.80 5.19 8.34
C MET A 92 -9.03 4.27 8.37
N THR A 93 -9.90 4.46 9.36
CA THR A 93 -11.00 3.52 9.65
C THR A 93 -12.35 3.95 9.10
N LYS A 94 -12.46 5.10 8.45
CA LYS A 94 -13.73 5.59 7.87
C LYS A 94 -13.52 6.67 6.82
N GLY A 95 -14.53 6.82 5.97
CA GLY A 95 -14.59 7.87 4.97
C GLY A 95 -14.15 7.39 3.59
N THR A 96 -13.64 8.31 2.77
CA THR A 96 -13.30 8.07 1.37
C THR A 96 -11.95 8.67 0.98
N TRP A 97 -11.32 8.10 -0.04
CA TRP A 97 -10.18 8.69 -0.73
C TRP A 97 -10.61 9.19 -2.10
N SER A 98 -10.54 10.50 -2.30
CA SER A 98 -10.77 11.09 -3.63
C SER A 98 -9.55 10.88 -4.49
N MET A 99 -9.79 10.39 -5.71
CA MET A 99 -8.77 10.16 -6.73
C MET A 99 -9.23 10.77 -8.06
N PRO A 100 -8.35 11.05 -9.02
CA PRO A 100 -8.77 11.60 -10.32
C PRO A 100 -9.79 10.75 -11.08
N MET A 101 -9.79 9.43 -10.86
CA MET A 101 -10.73 8.51 -11.51
C MET A 101 -11.96 8.16 -10.66
N GLY A 102 -12.22 8.89 -9.58
CA GLY A 102 -13.37 8.73 -8.68
C GLY A 102 -12.96 8.41 -7.25
N ASP A 103 -13.93 8.41 -6.38
CA ASP A 103 -13.74 8.15 -4.96
C ASP A 103 -13.61 6.64 -4.67
N ILE A 104 -12.84 6.30 -3.62
CA ILE A 104 -12.67 4.93 -3.12
C ILE A 104 -13.08 4.92 -1.65
N ASP A 105 -13.96 4.01 -1.29
CA ASP A 105 -14.45 3.88 0.08
C ASP A 105 -13.45 3.12 0.97
N ILE A 106 -13.44 3.49 2.25
CA ILE A 106 -12.80 2.70 3.29
C ILE A 106 -13.69 1.50 3.62
N ASP A 107 -13.11 0.31 3.74
CA ASP A 107 -13.78 -0.83 4.36
C ASP A 107 -13.78 -0.62 5.88
N GLU A 108 -14.79 0.13 6.36
CA GLU A 108 -14.88 0.54 7.77
C GLU A 108 -15.01 -0.65 8.71
N GLU A 109 -15.71 -1.71 8.28
CA GLU A 109 -15.88 -2.93 9.05
C GLU A 109 -14.54 -3.63 9.29
N LEU A 110 -13.79 -3.93 8.22
CA LEU A 110 -12.50 -4.60 8.32
C LEU A 110 -11.46 -3.71 9.01
N ALA A 111 -11.46 -2.40 8.74
CA ALA A 111 -10.52 -1.46 9.37
C ALA A 111 -10.73 -1.37 10.90
N ASN A 112 -11.99 -1.34 11.36
CA ASN A 112 -12.30 -1.33 12.79
C ASN A 112 -11.99 -2.69 13.44
N LEU A 113 -12.30 -3.79 12.75
CA LEU A 113 -11.96 -5.14 13.21
C LEU A 113 -10.44 -5.30 13.37
N LEU A 114 -9.65 -4.83 12.40
CA LEU A 114 -8.19 -4.84 12.47
C LEU A 114 -7.68 -4.05 13.68
N CYS A 115 -8.19 -2.86 13.93
CA CYS A 115 -7.81 -2.07 15.11
C CYS A 115 -8.19 -2.76 16.43
N LYS A 116 -9.30 -3.50 16.47
CA LYS A 116 -9.72 -4.29 17.62
C LYS A 116 -8.76 -5.47 17.88
N GLU A 117 -8.43 -6.22 16.83
CA GLU A 117 -7.54 -7.40 16.94
C GLU A 117 -6.07 -6.99 17.12
N THR A 118 -5.72 -5.75 16.75
CA THR A 118 -4.36 -5.22 16.83
C THR A 118 -4.33 -3.90 17.59
N PRO A 119 -4.41 -3.89 18.93
CA PRO A 119 -4.47 -2.66 19.72
C PRO A 119 -3.29 -1.69 19.55
N ILE A 120 -2.18 -2.13 18.95
CA ILE A 120 -1.04 -1.26 18.59
C ILE A 120 -1.32 -0.43 17.34
N ALA A 121 -2.25 -0.84 16.49
CA ALA A 121 -2.74 -0.06 15.35
C ALA A 121 -3.84 0.90 15.82
N LYS A 122 -3.71 2.19 15.47
CA LYS A 122 -4.60 3.24 15.95
C LYS A 122 -5.35 3.90 14.82
N PRO A 123 -6.66 4.17 14.98
CA PRO A 123 -7.39 5.02 14.07
C PRO A 123 -6.73 6.40 13.97
N ASN A 124 -6.27 6.79 12.78
CA ASN A 124 -5.61 8.07 12.58
C ASN A 124 -5.68 8.52 11.12
N LEU A 125 -6.43 9.59 10.85
CA LEU A 125 -6.55 10.19 9.53
C LEU A 125 -5.31 11.03 9.15
N THR A 126 -4.67 11.68 10.14
CA THR A 126 -3.60 12.67 9.88
C THR A 126 -2.39 12.06 9.19
N ALA A 127 -2.08 10.79 9.48
CA ALA A 127 -0.98 10.07 8.84
C ALA A 127 -1.18 9.91 7.33
N HIS A 128 -2.43 9.87 6.87
CA HIS A 128 -2.77 9.60 5.47
C HIS A 128 -2.92 10.87 4.61
N GLN A 129 -3.15 12.04 5.23
CA GLN A 129 -3.56 13.26 4.51
C GLN A 129 -2.61 13.69 3.39
N VAL A 130 -1.30 13.52 3.59
CA VAL A 130 -0.25 13.95 2.65
C VAL A 130 0.77 12.83 2.37
N GLU A 131 0.48 11.61 2.80
CA GLU A 131 1.32 10.45 2.51
C GLU A 131 0.99 9.91 1.12
N HIS A 132 2.02 9.62 0.33
CA HIS A 132 1.90 9.21 -1.07
C HIS A 132 2.05 7.70 -1.30
N SER A 133 2.70 6.99 -0.39
CA SER A 133 3.08 5.58 -0.60
C SER A 133 1.90 4.64 -0.88
N LEU A 134 0.75 4.92 -0.29
CA LEU A 134 -0.49 4.16 -0.53
C LEU A 134 -1.28 4.73 -1.72
N GLU A 135 -1.23 6.04 -1.91
CA GLU A 135 -1.99 6.73 -2.95
C GLU A 135 -1.60 6.29 -4.35
N THR A 136 -0.31 6.13 -4.59
CA THR A 136 0.22 5.75 -5.91
C THR A 136 -0.19 4.35 -6.37
N GLN A 137 -0.66 3.49 -5.47
CA GLN A 137 -1.20 2.18 -5.81
C GLN A 137 -2.61 2.27 -6.44
N LEU A 138 -3.39 3.25 -5.98
CA LEU A 138 -4.83 3.31 -6.25
C LEU A 138 -5.21 3.49 -7.71
N PRO A 139 -4.51 4.29 -8.53
CA PRO A 139 -4.86 4.43 -9.93
C PRO A 139 -4.80 3.12 -10.72
N PHE A 140 -3.81 2.28 -10.48
CA PHE A 140 -3.73 0.95 -11.12
C PHE A 140 -4.91 0.07 -10.73
N LEU A 141 -5.28 0.10 -9.46
CA LEU A 141 -6.42 -0.67 -8.94
C LEU A 141 -7.74 -0.18 -9.54
N GLN A 142 -7.98 1.14 -9.59
CA GLN A 142 -9.18 1.74 -10.17
C GLN A 142 -9.32 1.45 -11.67
N TYR A 143 -8.21 1.40 -12.40
CA TYR A 143 -8.20 1.04 -13.82
C TYR A 143 -8.63 -0.42 -14.04
N LEU A 144 -8.16 -1.32 -13.17
CA LEU A 144 -8.41 -2.75 -13.30
C LEU A 144 -9.75 -3.19 -12.71
N LYS A 145 -10.28 -2.48 -11.71
CA LYS A 145 -11.53 -2.79 -11.01
C LYS A 145 -12.22 -1.51 -10.54
N LYS A 146 -13.47 -1.32 -10.94
CA LYS A 146 -14.23 -0.10 -10.60
C LYS A 146 -14.74 -0.09 -9.15
N ASN A 147 -15.15 -1.24 -8.62
CA ASN A 147 -15.76 -1.33 -7.30
C ASN A 147 -14.87 -2.15 -6.36
N PHE A 148 -14.22 -1.47 -5.44
CA PHE A 148 -13.45 -2.05 -4.34
C PHE A 148 -13.36 -1.06 -3.18
N SER A 149 -13.07 -1.56 -2.00
CA SER A 149 -12.80 -0.77 -0.80
C SER A 149 -11.37 -1.02 -0.28
N ILE A 150 -10.88 -0.11 0.54
CA ILE A 150 -9.51 -0.18 1.05
C ILE A 150 -9.44 -0.10 2.57
N VAL A 151 -8.43 -0.73 3.15
CA VAL A 151 -7.98 -0.51 4.52
C VAL A 151 -6.55 0.03 4.47
N PRO A 152 -6.36 1.37 4.49
CA PRO A 152 -5.04 1.97 4.41
C PRO A 152 -4.35 2.00 5.77
N ILE A 153 -3.09 1.54 5.81
CA ILE A 153 -2.25 1.43 7.00
C ILE A 153 -0.89 2.07 6.73
N CYS A 154 -0.61 3.18 7.40
CA CYS A 154 0.69 3.85 7.35
C CYS A 154 1.56 3.42 8.53
N LEU A 155 2.79 3.03 8.25
CA LEU A 155 3.76 2.54 9.24
C LEU A 155 4.95 3.49 9.34
N LYS A 156 5.21 4.04 10.51
CA LYS A 156 6.50 4.65 10.82
C LYS A 156 7.56 3.55 10.94
N LYS A 157 8.81 3.92 11.13
CA LYS A 157 9.86 2.94 11.43
C LYS A 157 9.56 2.28 12.78
N ILE A 158 9.28 0.99 12.76
CA ILE A 158 8.97 0.15 13.91
C ILE A 158 9.92 -1.05 13.95
N ASP A 159 10.05 -1.69 15.10
CA ASP A 159 10.85 -2.90 15.25
C ASP A 159 10.13 -4.14 14.70
N TYR A 160 10.88 -5.22 14.53
CA TYR A 160 10.36 -6.49 14.04
C TYR A 160 9.23 -7.06 14.91
N SER A 161 9.32 -6.87 16.23
CA SER A 161 8.28 -7.40 17.15
C SER A 161 6.92 -6.75 16.92
N LEU A 162 6.91 -5.46 16.57
CA LEU A 162 5.70 -4.73 16.23
C LEU A 162 5.19 -5.12 14.83
N CYS A 163 6.07 -5.37 13.85
CA CYS A 163 5.67 -5.92 12.55
C CYS A 163 4.97 -7.26 12.73
N LYS A 164 5.56 -8.16 13.52
CA LYS A 164 4.98 -9.47 13.82
C LYS A 164 3.61 -9.36 14.51
N LYS A 165 3.46 -8.50 15.52
CA LYS A 165 2.18 -8.27 16.20
C LYS A 165 1.11 -7.71 15.24
N LEU A 166 1.50 -6.82 14.33
CA LEU A 166 0.57 -6.30 13.31
C LEU A 166 0.14 -7.41 12.36
N SER A 167 1.07 -8.22 11.88
CA SER A 167 0.78 -9.38 11.02
C SER A 167 -0.18 -10.36 11.68
N GLU A 168 0.08 -10.75 12.94
CA GLU A 168 -0.80 -11.63 13.72
C GLU A 168 -2.22 -11.04 13.88
N GLY A 169 -2.32 -9.73 14.07
CA GLY A 169 -3.61 -9.05 14.16
C GLY A 169 -4.35 -8.96 12.82
N ILE A 170 -3.63 -8.74 11.72
CA ILE A 170 -4.21 -8.81 10.37
C ILE A 170 -4.78 -10.21 10.12
N VAL A 171 -4.03 -11.27 10.42
CA VAL A 171 -4.50 -12.66 10.27
C VAL A 171 -5.78 -12.89 11.07
N LYS A 172 -5.81 -12.50 12.35
CA LYS A 172 -7.01 -12.65 13.20
C LYS A 172 -8.22 -11.87 12.66
N ALA A 173 -8.00 -10.69 12.09
CA ALA A 173 -9.08 -9.93 11.47
C ALA A 173 -9.58 -10.62 10.18
N LEU A 174 -8.66 -11.18 9.37
CA LEU A 174 -9.02 -11.89 8.15
C LEU A 174 -9.76 -13.21 8.42
N GLU A 175 -9.46 -13.90 9.51
CA GLU A 175 -10.17 -15.12 9.93
C GLU A 175 -11.63 -14.86 10.35
N GLN A 176 -11.99 -13.61 10.64
CA GLN A 176 -13.34 -13.20 11.04
C GLN A 176 -14.15 -12.60 9.88
N THR A 177 -13.65 -12.61 8.67
CA THR A 177 -14.36 -12.14 7.48
C THR A 177 -14.35 -13.19 6.38
N GLU A 178 -15.44 -13.26 5.60
CA GLU A 178 -15.52 -14.10 4.40
C GLU A 178 -15.05 -13.35 3.14
N LYS A 179 -14.63 -12.08 3.28
CA LYS A 179 -14.18 -11.25 2.16
C LYS A 179 -12.90 -11.81 1.55
N SER A 180 -12.83 -11.79 0.23
CA SER A 180 -11.56 -11.99 -0.47
C SER A 180 -10.74 -10.72 -0.35
N VAL A 181 -9.54 -10.81 0.22
CA VAL A 181 -8.67 -9.66 0.51
C VAL A 181 -7.33 -9.83 -0.18
N LEU A 182 -6.83 -8.75 -0.79
CA LEU A 182 -5.46 -8.62 -1.26
C LEU A 182 -4.69 -7.70 -0.33
N ILE A 183 -3.52 -8.11 0.10
CA ILE A 183 -2.59 -7.26 0.86
C ILE A 183 -1.56 -6.67 -0.11
N ILE A 184 -1.41 -5.35 -0.13
CA ILE A 184 -0.40 -4.67 -0.92
C ILE A 184 0.59 -4.01 0.03
N ALA A 185 1.82 -4.49 0.01
CA ALA A 185 2.95 -3.85 0.68
C ALA A 185 3.64 -2.89 -0.29
N SER A 186 3.53 -1.61 -0.01
CA SER A 186 4.10 -0.56 -0.85
C SER A 186 5.53 -0.26 -0.45
N SER A 187 6.48 -0.42 -1.38
CA SER A 187 7.90 -0.19 -1.11
C SER A 187 8.69 0.10 -2.37
N ASP A 188 9.45 1.19 -2.32
CA ASP A 188 10.59 1.32 -3.22
C ASP A 188 11.81 0.62 -2.60
N MET A 189 12.76 0.22 -3.45
CA MET A 189 13.97 -0.48 -3.05
C MET A 189 15.11 0.51 -2.72
N THR A 190 16.37 0.19 -3.03
CA THR A 190 17.51 1.04 -2.71
C THR A 190 17.45 2.40 -3.38
N HIS A 191 17.68 3.48 -2.60
CA HIS A 191 17.69 4.87 -3.05
C HIS A 191 19.10 5.45 -3.06
N PHE A 192 19.34 6.40 -4.01
CA PHE A 192 20.52 7.27 -4.05
C PHE A 192 21.85 6.55 -4.15
N GLU A 193 21.89 5.35 -4.72
CA GLU A 193 23.10 4.59 -4.93
C GLU A 193 23.37 4.32 -6.42
N PRO A 194 24.64 4.12 -6.84
CA PRO A 194 24.95 3.70 -8.19
C PRO A 194 24.24 2.39 -8.57
N HIS A 195 23.77 2.27 -9.80
CA HIS A 195 22.96 1.15 -10.29
C HIS A 195 23.50 -0.24 -9.88
N LYS A 196 24.82 -0.47 -10.00
CA LYS A 196 25.44 -1.75 -9.64
C LYS A 196 25.26 -2.06 -8.15
N VAL A 197 25.50 -1.08 -7.30
CA VAL A 197 25.37 -1.22 -5.83
C VAL A 197 23.90 -1.43 -5.44
N ALA A 198 23.00 -0.61 -5.99
CA ALA A 198 21.56 -0.76 -5.77
C ALA A 198 21.09 -2.17 -6.16
N LYS A 199 21.46 -2.64 -7.36
CA LYS A 199 21.07 -3.98 -7.83
C LYS A 199 21.58 -5.11 -6.94
N GLU A 200 22.79 -5.01 -6.40
CA GLU A 200 23.36 -6.01 -5.48
C GLU A 200 22.63 -6.02 -4.14
N LYS A 201 22.33 -4.85 -3.59
CA LYS A 201 21.57 -4.69 -2.34
C LYS A 201 20.12 -5.17 -2.50
N ASP A 202 19.44 -4.72 -3.54
CA ASP A 202 18.07 -5.10 -3.83
C ASP A 202 17.89 -6.60 -3.99
N LYS A 203 18.85 -7.26 -4.68
CA LYS A 203 18.82 -8.72 -4.83
C LYS A 203 18.82 -9.44 -3.48
N LYS A 204 19.58 -8.95 -2.49
CA LYS A 204 19.62 -9.56 -1.16
C LYS A 204 18.25 -9.46 -0.48
N ALA A 205 17.59 -8.30 -0.55
CA ALA A 205 16.26 -8.11 0.01
C ALA A 205 15.19 -8.92 -0.75
N ILE A 206 15.24 -8.92 -2.10
CA ILE A 206 14.28 -9.65 -2.94
C ILE A 206 14.33 -11.15 -2.65
N VAL A 207 15.50 -11.76 -2.49
CA VAL A 207 15.63 -13.18 -2.12
C VAL A 207 14.91 -13.48 -0.79
N LYS A 208 14.97 -12.57 0.18
CA LYS A 208 14.25 -12.72 1.45
C LYS A 208 12.74 -12.65 1.27
N ILE A 209 12.27 -11.71 0.44
CA ILE A 209 10.85 -11.56 0.09
C ILE A 209 10.34 -12.82 -0.62
N GLU A 210 11.05 -13.30 -1.65
CA GLU A 210 10.67 -14.50 -2.41
C GLU A 210 10.60 -15.76 -1.52
N ASN A 211 11.49 -15.84 -0.54
CA ASN A 211 11.50 -16.94 0.44
C ASN A 211 10.51 -16.74 1.59
N ARG A 212 9.79 -15.62 1.64
CA ARG A 212 8.88 -15.25 2.75
C ARG A 212 9.59 -15.26 4.12
N ASP A 213 10.86 -14.87 4.12
CA ASP A 213 11.72 -14.76 5.30
C ASP A 213 11.62 -13.35 5.88
N ALA A 214 10.55 -13.07 6.62
CA ALA A 214 10.24 -11.74 7.15
C ALA A 214 11.33 -11.23 8.12
N LEU A 215 11.84 -12.09 9.01
CA LEU A 215 12.93 -11.72 9.93
C LEU A 215 14.21 -11.48 9.14
N GLY A 216 14.55 -12.39 8.25
CA GLY A 216 15.74 -12.25 7.41
C GLY A 216 15.69 -11.03 6.51
N LEU A 217 14.52 -10.61 6.01
CA LEU A 217 14.36 -9.35 5.28
C LEU A 217 14.69 -8.16 6.18
N TYR A 218 14.03 -8.10 7.35
CA TYR A 218 14.21 -7.02 8.30
C TYR A 218 15.70 -6.86 8.73
N GLU A 219 16.35 -7.97 9.07
CA GLU A 219 17.76 -8.00 9.46
C GLU A 219 18.69 -7.64 8.29
N THR A 220 18.45 -8.22 7.09
CA THR A 220 19.26 -7.94 5.90
C THR A 220 19.24 -6.46 5.55
N VAL A 221 18.05 -5.84 5.55
CA VAL A 221 17.93 -4.40 5.24
C VAL A 221 18.71 -3.53 6.22
N GLN A 222 18.72 -3.89 7.51
CA GLN A 222 19.48 -3.15 8.51
C GLN A 222 20.99 -3.39 8.42
N GLN A 223 21.43 -4.64 8.32
CA GLN A 223 22.85 -5.03 8.30
C GLN A 223 23.57 -4.51 7.04
N GLU A 224 22.90 -4.59 5.90
CA GLU A 224 23.44 -4.15 4.61
C GLU A 224 23.15 -2.66 4.33
N GLN A 225 22.50 -1.97 5.27
CA GLN A 225 22.11 -0.56 5.13
C GLN A 225 21.37 -0.29 3.81
N ILE A 226 20.41 -1.16 3.49
CA ILE A 226 19.55 -1.00 2.30
C ILE A 226 18.53 0.11 2.58
N SER A 227 18.46 1.11 1.71
CA SER A 227 17.53 2.23 1.88
C SER A 227 16.11 1.92 1.40
N MET A 228 15.65 0.68 1.61
CA MET A 228 14.29 0.23 1.31
C MET A 228 13.30 0.92 2.24
N CYS A 229 12.48 1.84 1.69
CA CYS A 229 11.55 2.63 2.50
C CYS A 229 10.42 1.82 3.12
N GLY A 230 9.93 0.81 2.41
CA GLY A 230 8.83 -0.06 2.82
C GLY A 230 9.27 -1.34 3.52
N VAL A 231 10.44 -1.39 4.15
CA VAL A 231 10.88 -2.60 4.86
C VAL A 231 9.85 -3.07 5.89
N ASN A 232 9.28 -2.17 6.70
CA ASN A 232 8.25 -2.55 7.68
C ASN A 232 6.96 -3.08 7.03
N PRO A 233 6.34 -2.39 6.02
CA PRO A 233 5.21 -2.91 5.27
C PRO A 233 5.43 -4.31 4.68
N VAL A 234 6.60 -4.56 4.12
CA VAL A 234 6.92 -5.85 3.47
C VAL A 234 7.26 -6.93 4.50
N THR A 235 7.76 -6.55 5.67
CA THR A 235 8.03 -7.48 6.78
C THR A 235 6.74 -7.98 7.44
N VAL A 236 5.68 -7.15 7.45
CA VAL A 236 4.34 -7.52 7.96
C VAL A 236 3.69 -8.55 7.06
#